data_59084fbb482e4c3eac4098363743b343
#
_entry.id   59084fbb482e4c3eac4098363743b343
#
_cell.length_a   1.000
_cell.length_b   1.000
_cell.length_c   1.000
_cell.angle_alpha   90.00
_cell.angle_beta   90.00
_cell.angle_gamma   90.00
#
_symmetry.space_group_name_H-M   'P 1'
#
loop_
_entity.id
_entity.type
_entity.pdbx_description
1 polymer ?
#
loop_
_entity_poly.entity_id
_entity_poly.type
_entity_poly.pdbx_seq_one_letter_code
_entity_poly.pdbx_strand_id
1 'polypeptide(L)'
;HYLEHEFDGSVPENLALVMIPGDLVSEGGEYYQWKEHFFDPAQDLFSEVPVYPVIGNHERNSTYYFKYFSLPKNGSPEHDEHWWYKDYGNVRIIGMDTNEEYQNRTQLSWLDDVLAKTKENEEIDFVFAQMHHPHKSELWLAGEEDYTGQIVKKLEAFSTETGKPSIHFFGHTHGYSRG
;
A
#
# COMPACT_ATOMS: atom_id res chain seq x y z
N HIS A 1 -23.31 0.37 -2.92
CA HIS A 1 -24.40 -0.48 -2.42
C HIS A 1 -24.06 -1.26 -1.16
N TYR A 2 -22.93 -2.03 -1.08
CA TYR A 2 -22.62 -2.82 0.11
C TYR A 2 -22.34 -1.94 1.33
N LEU A 3 -21.49 -0.93 1.20
CA LEU A 3 -21.13 -0.01 2.29
C LEU A 3 -22.35 0.77 2.81
N GLU A 4 -23.22 1.22 1.92
CA GLU A 4 -24.46 1.94 2.28
C GLU A 4 -25.46 1.06 3.05
N HIS A 5 -25.40 -0.27 2.89
CA HIS A 5 -26.29 -1.21 3.57
C HIS A 5 -25.74 -1.69 4.92
N GLU A 6 -24.43 -1.71 5.10
CA GLU A 6 -23.77 -2.26 6.29
C GLU A 6 -23.50 -1.20 7.36
N PHE A 7 -23.48 0.08 6.98
CA PHE A 7 -23.17 1.18 7.88
C PHE A 7 -24.31 2.22 7.91
N ASP A 8 -24.72 2.62 9.11
CA ASP A 8 -25.59 3.79 9.29
C ASP A 8 -24.77 5.05 9.01
N GLY A 9 -25.30 5.92 8.13
CA GLY A 9 -24.64 7.18 7.75
C GLY A 9 -24.03 7.17 6.36
N SER A 10 -23.34 8.25 6.01
CA SER A 10 -22.66 8.38 4.72
C SER A 10 -21.35 7.58 4.66
N VAL A 11 -20.88 7.29 3.44
CA VAL A 11 -19.61 6.58 3.23
C VAL A 11 -18.46 7.29 3.93
N PRO A 12 -18.26 8.64 3.83
CA PRO A 12 -17.17 9.33 4.50
C PRO A 12 -17.23 9.30 6.03
N GLU A 13 -18.40 9.13 6.62
CA GLU A 13 -18.54 9.02 8.09
C GLU A 13 -18.05 7.66 8.62
N ASN A 14 -18.03 6.64 7.75
CA ASN A 14 -17.70 5.27 8.12
C ASN A 14 -16.39 4.77 7.53
N LEU A 15 -15.88 5.40 6.47
CA LEU A 15 -14.67 4.98 5.76
C LEU A 15 -13.65 6.12 5.67
N ALA A 16 -12.56 5.98 6.38
CA ALA A 16 -11.54 6.99 6.49
C ALA A 16 -10.67 7.13 5.22
N LEU A 17 -10.34 6.01 4.59
CA LEU A 17 -9.50 5.94 3.40
C LEU A 17 -9.62 4.57 2.72
N VAL A 18 -9.12 4.47 1.50
CA VAL A 18 -8.98 3.22 0.75
C VAL A 18 -7.51 2.94 0.50
N MET A 19 -7.05 1.74 0.85
CA MET A 19 -5.72 1.22 0.53
C MET A 19 -5.85 0.21 -0.61
N ILE A 20 -5.03 0.31 -1.65
CA ILE A 20 -5.06 -0.62 -2.78
C ILE A 20 -3.64 -1.14 -3.05
N PRO A 21 -3.41 -2.45 -2.89
CA PRO A 21 -2.07 -3.03 -3.00
C PRO A 21 -1.64 -3.31 -4.45
N GLY A 22 -1.81 -2.32 -5.35
CA GLY A 22 -1.33 -2.37 -6.74
C GLY A 22 -2.27 -3.06 -7.72
N ASP A 23 -1.83 -3.13 -8.99
CA ASP A 23 -2.58 -3.67 -10.13
C ASP A 23 -3.95 -3.00 -10.32
N LEU A 24 -3.93 -1.67 -10.36
CA LEU A 24 -5.12 -0.83 -10.52
C LEU A 24 -5.72 -0.96 -11.92
N VAL A 25 -4.86 -1.25 -12.90
CA VAL A 25 -5.19 -1.46 -14.32
C VAL A 25 -4.37 -2.61 -14.88
N SER A 26 -4.82 -3.23 -15.97
CA SER A 26 -4.10 -4.34 -16.60
C SER A 26 -2.87 -3.88 -17.42
N GLU A 27 -2.88 -2.64 -17.94
CA GLU A 27 -1.79 -2.04 -18.73
C GLU A 27 -1.65 -0.57 -18.36
N GLY A 28 -0.72 -0.26 -17.45
CA GLY A 28 -0.52 1.08 -16.93
C GLY A 28 -0.20 2.17 -17.97
N GLY A 29 0.36 1.79 -19.12
CA GLY A 29 0.62 2.69 -20.23
C GLY A 29 -0.62 3.11 -21.04
N GLU A 30 -1.75 2.43 -20.85
CA GLU A 30 -2.96 2.65 -21.62
C GLU A 30 -3.91 3.61 -20.91
N TYR A 31 -3.97 4.86 -21.39
CA TYR A 31 -4.78 5.94 -20.79
C TYR A 31 -6.24 5.55 -20.53
N TYR A 32 -6.89 4.88 -21.50
CA TYR A 32 -8.32 4.55 -21.40
C TYR A 32 -8.61 3.61 -20.23
N GLN A 33 -7.67 2.71 -19.86
CA GLN A 33 -7.88 1.77 -18.75
C GLN A 33 -7.97 2.48 -17.40
N TRP A 34 -7.20 3.53 -17.21
CA TRP A 34 -7.29 4.33 -15.97
C TRP A 34 -8.68 4.89 -15.77
N LYS A 35 -9.29 5.40 -16.86
CA LYS A 35 -10.65 5.92 -16.83
C LYS A 35 -11.68 4.81 -16.67
N GLU A 36 -11.72 3.86 -17.62
CA GLU A 36 -12.82 2.92 -17.78
C GLU A 36 -12.75 1.72 -16.82
N HIS A 37 -11.53 1.31 -16.40
CA HIS A 37 -11.34 0.14 -15.56
C HIS A 37 -11.10 0.50 -14.08
N PHE A 38 -10.63 1.71 -13.79
CA PHE A 38 -10.30 2.12 -12.43
C PHE A 38 -11.19 3.24 -11.90
N PHE A 39 -11.16 4.44 -12.53
CA PHE A 39 -11.87 5.60 -11.99
C PHE A 39 -13.39 5.53 -12.18
N ASP A 40 -13.89 5.22 -13.37
CA ASP A 40 -15.34 5.20 -13.63
C ASP A 40 -16.08 4.19 -12.73
N PRO A 41 -15.61 2.94 -12.53
CA PRO A 41 -16.31 1.98 -11.68
C PRO A 41 -16.38 2.36 -10.20
N ALA A 42 -15.43 3.16 -9.71
CA ALA A 42 -15.32 3.54 -8.31
C ALA A 42 -15.49 5.05 -8.07
N GLN A 43 -15.99 5.79 -9.07
CA GLN A 43 -16.09 7.24 -9.05
C GLN A 43 -16.80 7.76 -7.80
N ASP A 44 -17.94 7.18 -7.44
CA ASP A 44 -18.74 7.63 -6.30
C ASP A 44 -17.93 7.52 -4.99
N LEU A 45 -17.24 6.38 -4.79
CA LEU A 45 -16.39 6.16 -3.62
C LEU A 45 -15.17 7.11 -3.61
N PHE A 46 -14.46 7.20 -4.73
CA PHE A 46 -13.22 7.98 -4.81
C PHE A 46 -13.43 9.50 -4.81
N SER A 47 -14.67 9.94 -5.06
CA SER A 47 -15.03 11.36 -4.91
C SER A 47 -15.19 11.79 -3.45
N GLU A 48 -15.41 10.84 -2.55
CA GLU A 48 -15.72 11.08 -1.13
C GLU A 48 -14.62 10.64 -0.17
N VAL A 49 -13.81 9.64 -0.56
CA VAL A 49 -12.82 9.01 0.33
C VAL A 49 -11.43 9.02 -0.32
N PRO A 50 -10.38 9.45 0.38
CA PRO A 50 -9.02 9.45 -0.16
C PRO A 50 -8.51 8.04 -0.44
N VAL A 51 -7.77 7.89 -1.54
CA VAL A 51 -7.21 6.62 -2.00
C VAL A 51 -5.69 6.66 -1.93
N TYR A 52 -5.11 5.66 -1.31
CA TYR A 52 -3.67 5.49 -1.17
C TYR A 52 -3.25 4.15 -1.78
N PRO A 53 -2.93 4.10 -3.08
CA PRO A 53 -2.45 2.88 -3.72
C PRO A 53 -0.94 2.71 -3.56
N VAL A 54 -0.45 1.48 -3.72
CA VAL A 54 0.93 1.22 -4.13
C VAL A 54 0.96 0.77 -5.57
N ILE A 55 2.14 0.84 -6.20
CA ILE A 55 2.31 0.44 -7.60
C ILE A 55 2.46 -1.08 -7.70
N GLY A 56 1.72 -1.71 -8.61
CA GLY A 56 1.85 -3.12 -8.97
C GLY A 56 2.64 -3.33 -10.26
N ASN A 57 2.82 -4.58 -10.65
CA ASN A 57 3.59 -4.90 -11.86
C ASN A 57 2.85 -4.56 -13.16
N HIS A 58 1.52 -4.49 -13.13
CA HIS A 58 0.72 -4.09 -14.29
C HIS A 58 0.76 -2.60 -14.57
N GLU A 59 1.02 -1.76 -13.59
CA GLU A 59 1.26 -0.32 -13.80
C GLU A 59 2.54 -0.05 -14.59
N ARG A 60 3.54 -0.96 -14.56
CA ARG A 60 4.80 -0.88 -15.33
C ARG A 60 5.51 0.48 -15.19
N ASN A 61 5.54 1.01 -13.98
CA ASN A 61 6.12 2.33 -13.69
C ASN A 61 5.56 3.46 -14.58
N SER A 62 4.27 3.37 -14.93
CA SER A 62 3.62 4.31 -15.83
C SER A 62 3.58 5.72 -15.26
N THR A 63 3.87 6.70 -16.11
CA THR A 63 3.72 8.12 -15.79
C THR A 63 2.28 8.51 -15.44
N TYR A 64 1.28 7.73 -15.84
CA TYR A 64 -0.12 7.97 -15.45
C TYR A 64 -0.35 7.72 -13.97
N TYR A 65 0.25 6.68 -13.38
CA TYR A 65 0.19 6.44 -11.95
C TYR A 65 0.63 7.70 -11.16
N PHE A 66 1.82 8.22 -11.43
CA PHE A 66 2.37 9.41 -10.76
C PHE A 66 1.67 10.73 -11.13
N LYS A 67 0.84 10.76 -12.16
CA LYS A 67 0.01 11.92 -12.50
C LYS A 67 -1.34 11.90 -11.81
N TYR A 68 -1.89 10.70 -11.57
CA TYR A 68 -3.20 10.56 -10.96
C TYR A 68 -3.14 10.55 -9.44
N PHE A 69 -2.08 10.01 -8.87
CA PHE A 69 -1.92 9.93 -7.43
C PHE A 69 -0.86 10.92 -6.95
N SER A 70 -1.23 11.72 -5.95
CA SER A 70 -0.31 12.62 -5.26
C SER A 70 0.01 12.02 -3.90
N LEU A 71 0.93 11.07 -3.89
CA LEU A 71 1.34 10.35 -2.69
C LEU A 71 2.37 11.18 -1.88
N PRO A 72 2.59 10.85 -0.60
CA PRO A 72 3.59 11.54 0.20
C PRO A 72 4.99 11.45 -0.40
N LYS A 73 5.69 12.59 -0.48
CA LYS A 73 7.07 12.69 -0.98
C LYS A 73 8.07 12.63 0.17
N ASN A 74 7.98 11.56 0.96
CA ASN A 74 8.84 11.30 2.11
C ASN A 74 9.59 9.97 2.02
N GLY A 75 9.65 9.42 0.81
CA GLY A 75 10.50 8.32 0.43
C GLY A 75 11.98 8.69 0.39
N SER A 76 12.78 7.87 -0.25
CA SER A 76 14.19 8.21 -0.51
C SER A 76 14.30 9.19 -1.68
N PRO A 77 15.34 10.05 -1.73
CA PRO A 77 15.61 10.89 -2.90
C PRO A 77 15.60 10.07 -4.20
N GLU A 78 15.04 10.62 -5.27
CA GLU A 78 14.89 9.99 -6.59
C GLU A 78 13.83 8.85 -6.65
N HIS A 79 13.19 8.51 -5.53
CA HIS A 79 12.18 7.46 -5.43
C HIS A 79 10.88 7.95 -4.75
N ASP A 80 10.60 9.24 -4.87
CA ASP A 80 9.36 9.83 -4.38
C ASP A 80 8.14 9.10 -4.95
N GLU A 81 7.15 8.84 -4.09
CA GLU A 81 5.90 8.17 -4.42
C GLU A 81 6.02 6.66 -4.75
N HIS A 82 7.21 6.10 -4.92
CA HIS A 82 7.43 4.64 -4.99
C HIS A 82 7.29 3.99 -3.63
N TRP A 83 7.90 4.59 -2.60
CA TRP A 83 7.65 4.22 -1.21
C TRP A 83 7.48 5.47 -0.36
N TRP A 84 6.55 5.38 0.55
CA TRP A 84 6.07 6.53 1.31
C TRP A 84 5.41 6.08 2.62
N TYR A 85 5.21 7.03 3.54
CA TYR A 85 4.31 6.81 4.67
C TYR A 85 3.36 8.00 4.87
N LYS A 86 2.22 7.72 5.49
CA LYS A 86 1.20 8.68 5.85
C LYS A 86 0.61 8.32 7.21
N ASP A 87 0.52 9.29 8.11
CA ASP A 87 -0.18 9.12 9.36
C ASP A 87 -1.64 9.53 9.21
N TYR A 88 -2.53 8.68 9.73
CA TYR A 88 -3.96 8.94 9.83
C TYR A 88 -4.42 8.58 11.25
N GLY A 89 -4.73 9.60 12.07
CA GLY A 89 -4.95 9.41 13.50
C GLY A 89 -3.74 8.72 14.14
N ASN A 90 -3.97 7.61 14.81
CA ASN A 90 -2.94 6.81 15.47
C ASN A 90 -2.39 5.64 14.62
N VAL A 91 -2.68 5.64 13.32
CA VAL A 91 -2.20 4.63 12.36
C VAL A 91 -1.17 5.24 11.43
N ARG A 92 0.00 4.61 11.30
CA ARG A 92 0.96 4.89 10.24
C ARG A 92 0.76 3.92 9.09
N ILE A 93 0.42 4.45 7.93
CA ILE A 93 0.31 3.71 6.68
C ILE A 93 1.64 3.81 5.95
N ILE A 94 2.19 2.67 5.53
CA ILE A 94 3.45 2.57 4.79
C ILE A 94 3.15 1.92 3.44
N GLY A 95 3.46 2.60 2.34
CA GLY A 95 3.45 2.05 1.00
C GLY A 95 4.85 1.64 0.58
N MET A 96 4.99 0.43 0.01
CA MET A 96 6.27 -0.14 -0.46
C MET A 96 6.14 -0.54 -1.93
N ASP A 97 7.17 -0.30 -2.72
CA ASP A 97 7.25 -0.76 -4.09
C ASP A 97 8.05 -2.06 -4.16
N THR A 98 7.37 -3.17 -4.43
CA THR A 98 7.98 -4.50 -4.52
C THR A 98 8.22 -4.97 -5.96
N ASN A 99 8.14 -4.07 -6.95
CA ASN A 99 8.57 -4.38 -8.30
C ASN A 99 10.09 -4.58 -8.37
N GLU A 100 10.56 -5.44 -9.26
CA GLU A 100 11.95 -5.91 -9.33
C GLU A 100 12.98 -4.77 -9.37
N GLU A 101 12.70 -3.69 -10.12
CA GLU A 101 13.59 -2.54 -10.25
C GLU A 101 13.78 -1.77 -8.93
N TYR A 102 12.85 -1.93 -7.99
CA TYR A 102 12.80 -1.20 -6.71
C TYR A 102 13.17 -2.07 -5.51
N GLN A 103 13.46 -3.35 -5.72
CA GLN A 103 13.92 -4.28 -4.69
C GLN A 103 15.38 -3.99 -4.30
N ASN A 104 15.60 -2.99 -3.48
CA ASN A 104 16.94 -2.52 -3.14
C ASN A 104 17.12 -2.18 -1.65
N ARG A 105 18.40 -1.99 -1.27
CA ARG A 105 18.76 -1.67 0.12
C ARG A 105 18.32 -0.26 0.54
N THR A 106 18.20 0.67 -0.40
CA THR A 106 17.79 2.05 -0.10
C THR A 106 16.38 2.07 0.48
N GLN A 107 15.45 1.32 -0.13
CA GLN A 107 14.09 1.20 0.36
C GLN A 107 14.04 0.50 1.73
N LEU A 108 14.82 -0.58 1.92
CA LEU A 108 14.88 -1.29 3.21
C LEU A 108 15.47 -0.43 4.33
N SER A 109 16.52 0.37 4.04
CA SER A 109 17.09 1.30 5.01
C SER A 109 16.13 2.43 5.36
N TRP A 110 15.40 2.94 4.36
CA TRP A 110 14.34 3.91 4.59
C TRP A 110 13.25 3.34 5.50
N LEU A 111 12.85 2.08 5.29
CA LEU A 111 11.87 1.42 6.17
C LEU A 111 12.40 1.31 7.60
N ASP A 112 13.68 0.96 7.80
CA ASP A 112 14.29 0.93 9.12
C ASP A 112 14.19 2.30 9.82
N ASP A 113 14.50 3.38 9.10
CA ASP A 113 14.41 4.76 9.62
C ASP A 113 12.96 5.15 9.95
N VAL A 114 12.00 4.76 9.12
CA VAL A 114 10.56 5.01 9.38
C VAL A 114 10.10 4.26 10.61
N LEU A 115 10.45 2.98 10.75
CA LEU A 115 10.09 2.17 11.92
C LEU A 115 10.75 2.69 13.20
N ALA A 116 12.02 3.11 13.14
CA ALA A 116 12.70 3.73 14.27
C ALA A 116 11.98 5.02 14.74
N LYS A 117 11.59 5.90 13.81
CA LYS A 117 10.79 7.10 14.13
C LYS A 117 9.41 6.74 14.67
N THR A 118 8.79 5.67 14.15
CA THR A 118 7.47 5.20 14.62
C THR A 118 7.54 4.66 16.05
N LYS A 119 8.63 4.01 16.40
CA LYS A 119 8.88 3.51 17.76
C LYS A 119 8.83 4.65 18.77
N GLU A 120 9.50 5.76 18.48
CA GLU A 120 9.59 6.93 19.37
C GLU A 120 8.33 7.83 19.32
N ASN A 121 7.43 7.63 18.39
CA ASN A 121 6.22 8.44 18.25
C ASN A 121 5.07 7.87 19.08
N GLU A 122 4.76 8.51 20.21
CA GLU A 122 3.68 8.10 21.11
C GLU A 122 2.26 8.30 20.53
N GLU A 123 2.11 9.06 19.47
CA GLU A 123 0.82 9.27 18.79
C GLU A 123 0.46 8.12 17.85
N ILE A 124 1.42 7.25 17.51
CA ILE A 124 1.19 6.11 16.61
C ILE A 124 1.11 4.81 17.39
N ASP A 125 -0.04 4.15 17.32
CA ASP A 125 -0.30 2.86 17.96
C ASP A 125 -0.19 1.68 16.99
N PHE A 126 -0.44 1.89 15.69
CA PHE A 126 -0.53 0.83 14.68
C PHE A 126 0.29 1.16 13.44
N VAL A 127 0.81 0.12 12.78
CA VAL A 127 1.45 0.22 11.47
C VAL A 127 0.69 -0.65 10.46
N PHE A 128 0.20 -0.03 9.38
CA PHE A 128 -0.38 -0.73 8.24
C PHE A 128 0.56 -0.58 7.05
N ALA A 129 1.18 -1.66 6.62
CA ALA A 129 2.04 -1.68 5.45
C ALA A 129 1.29 -2.29 4.27
N GLN A 130 1.43 -1.70 3.09
CA GLN A 130 0.91 -2.28 1.86
C GLN A 130 2.00 -2.39 0.81
N MET A 131 1.96 -3.46 0.06
CA MET A 131 2.88 -3.80 -1.02
C MET A 131 2.19 -4.70 -2.03
N HIS A 132 2.68 -4.75 -3.26
CA HIS A 132 1.99 -5.52 -4.28
C HIS A 132 2.26 -7.03 -4.16
N HIS A 133 3.53 -7.44 -4.18
CA HIS A 133 3.88 -8.85 -4.15
C HIS A 133 3.87 -9.42 -2.72
N PRO A 134 3.30 -10.62 -2.49
CA PRO A 134 3.34 -11.29 -1.20
C PRO A 134 4.72 -11.90 -0.90
N HIS A 135 5.05 -12.10 0.37
CA HIS A 135 6.16 -12.97 0.75
C HIS A 135 5.80 -14.44 0.58
N LYS A 136 4.62 -14.83 1.05
CA LYS A 136 4.07 -16.17 0.93
C LYS A 136 2.63 -16.13 0.46
N SER A 137 2.26 -17.11 -0.35
CA SER A 137 0.91 -17.25 -0.87
C SER A 137 0.52 -18.72 -0.95
N GLU A 138 -0.67 -19.06 -0.44
CA GLU A 138 -1.25 -20.38 -0.59
C GLU A 138 -1.77 -20.66 -2.01
N LEU A 139 -1.91 -19.61 -2.83
CA LEU A 139 -2.60 -19.68 -4.12
C LEU A 139 -1.63 -19.77 -5.30
N TRP A 140 -0.50 -19.11 -5.24
CA TRP A 140 0.44 -19.03 -6.36
C TRP A 140 1.88 -18.82 -5.89
N LEU A 141 2.62 -19.91 -5.71
CA LEU A 141 4.01 -19.89 -5.24
C LEU A 141 4.96 -19.07 -6.14
N ALA A 142 4.70 -19.05 -7.46
CA ALA A 142 5.53 -18.26 -8.39
C ALA A 142 5.37 -16.75 -8.24
N GLY A 143 4.33 -16.28 -7.55
CA GLY A 143 4.11 -14.87 -7.23
C GLY A 143 4.72 -14.42 -5.91
N GLU A 144 5.40 -15.33 -5.17
CA GLU A 144 6.08 -15.01 -3.92
C GLU A 144 7.38 -14.25 -4.16
N GLU A 145 7.69 -13.28 -3.29
CA GLU A 145 8.90 -12.49 -3.35
C GLU A 145 9.69 -12.55 -2.04
N ASP A 146 10.96 -12.94 -2.14
CA ASP A 146 11.87 -12.97 -0.99
C ASP A 146 12.19 -11.56 -0.46
N TYR A 147 12.16 -10.55 -1.33
CA TYR A 147 12.32 -9.16 -0.93
C TYR A 147 11.20 -8.73 0.03
N THR A 148 9.96 -9.06 -0.28
CA THR A 148 8.82 -8.83 0.62
C THR A 148 9.02 -9.53 1.97
N GLY A 149 9.64 -10.71 1.98
CA GLY A 149 10.00 -11.39 3.21
C GLY A 149 10.95 -10.61 4.12
N GLN A 150 11.83 -9.76 3.56
CA GLN A 150 12.68 -8.89 4.34
C GLN A 150 11.88 -7.74 4.98
N ILE A 151 10.89 -7.20 4.25
CA ILE A 151 9.98 -6.17 4.77
C ILE A 151 9.15 -6.75 5.93
N VAL A 152 8.53 -7.92 5.73
CA VAL A 152 7.72 -8.59 6.76
C VAL A 152 8.52 -8.85 8.03
N LYS A 153 9.75 -9.36 7.93
CA LYS A 153 10.63 -9.57 9.09
C LYS A 153 10.93 -8.28 9.87
N LYS A 154 11.06 -7.14 9.18
CA LYS A 154 11.28 -5.85 9.85
C LYS A 154 10.02 -5.40 10.60
N LEU A 155 8.83 -5.60 10.03
CA LEU A 155 7.55 -5.31 10.67
C LEU A 155 7.30 -6.20 11.89
N GLU A 156 7.60 -7.49 11.79
CA GLU A 156 7.51 -8.44 12.91
C GLU A 156 8.46 -8.07 14.06
N ALA A 157 9.72 -7.76 13.73
CA ALA A 157 10.71 -7.32 14.71
C ALA A 157 10.27 -6.04 15.41
N PHE A 158 9.78 -5.05 14.64
CA PHE A 158 9.23 -3.80 15.18
C PHE A 158 8.07 -4.06 16.15
N SER A 159 7.08 -4.87 15.74
CA SER A 159 5.93 -5.19 16.59
C SER A 159 6.34 -5.92 17.86
N THR A 160 7.28 -6.86 17.76
CA THR A 160 7.82 -7.60 18.90
C THR A 160 8.56 -6.69 19.89
N GLU A 161 9.35 -5.76 19.37
CA GLU A 161 10.14 -4.85 20.20
C GLU A 161 9.29 -3.77 20.88
N THR A 162 8.32 -3.21 20.17
CA THR A 162 7.57 -2.03 20.62
C THR A 162 6.24 -2.34 21.25
N GLY A 163 5.66 -3.51 20.97
CA GLY A 163 4.28 -3.84 21.31
C GLY A 163 3.23 -3.14 20.41
N LYS A 164 3.64 -2.32 19.45
CA LYS A 164 2.75 -1.68 18.47
C LYS A 164 2.45 -2.68 17.34
N PRO A 165 1.18 -3.09 17.16
CA PRO A 165 0.83 -4.07 16.12
C PRO A 165 1.12 -3.56 14.71
N SER A 166 1.60 -4.45 13.84
CA SER A 166 1.69 -4.20 12.41
C SER A 166 0.89 -5.22 11.61
N ILE A 167 0.26 -4.76 10.55
CA ILE A 167 -0.45 -5.59 9.57
C ILE A 167 0.09 -5.23 8.20
N HIS A 168 0.30 -6.22 7.34
CA HIS A 168 0.64 -5.98 5.94
C HIS A 168 -0.45 -6.51 5.00
N PHE A 169 -0.66 -5.78 3.91
CA PHE A 169 -1.63 -6.07 2.86
C PHE A 169 -0.90 -6.26 1.54
N PHE A 170 -1.31 -7.26 0.77
CA PHE A 170 -0.72 -7.55 -0.53
C PHE A 170 -1.77 -7.91 -1.57
N GLY A 171 -1.39 -7.92 -2.84
CA GLY A 171 -2.19 -8.27 -4.00
C GLY A 171 -1.57 -9.40 -4.82
N HIS A 172 -1.44 -9.21 -6.12
CA HIS A 172 -0.72 -10.03 -7.10
C HIS A 172 -1.27 -11.45 -7.33
N THR A 173 -1.58 -12.20 -6.30
CA THR A 173 -1.95 -13.62 -6.39
C THR A 173 -3.44 -13.89 -6.58
N HIS A 174 -4.24 -12.85 -6.83
CA HIS A 174 -5.66 -12.89 -7.20
C HIS A 174 -6.54 -13.72 -6.27
N GLY A 175 -6.29 -13.67 -4.97
CA GLY A 175 -7.08 -14.40 -4.02
C GLY A 175 -6.88 -13.91 -2.59
N TYR A 176 -7.56 -14.55 -1.66
CA TYR A 176 -7.45 -14.26 -0.24
C TYR A 176 -6.56 -15.28 0.44
N SER A 177 -5.52 -14.79 1.09
CA SER A 177 -4.64 -15.58 1.96
C SER A 177 -4.40 -14.80 3.25
N ARG A 178 -4.32 -15.49 4.37
CA ARG A 178 -4.07 -14.91 5.69
C ARG A 178 -3.07 -15.75 6.45
N GLY A 179 -1.96 -15.15 6.85
CA GLY A 179 -0.94 -15.73 7.72
C GLY A 179 -1.00 -15.20 9.14
#